data_4a1450bd2f94af5c82cb3adf0a9e1c74
#
_entry.id   4a1450bd2f94af5c82cb3adf0a9e1c74
#
_cell.length_a   1.000
_cell.length_b   1.000
_cell.length_c   1.000
_cell.angle_alpha   90.00
_cell.angle_beta   90.00
_cell.angle_gamma   90.00
#
_symmetry.space_group_name_H-M   'P 1'
#
loop_
_entity.id
_entity.type
_entity.pdbx_description
1 polymer ?
#
loop_
_entity_poly.entity_id
_entity_poly.type
_entity_poly.pdbx_seq_one_letter_code
_entity_poly.pdbx_strand_id
1 'polypeptide(L)'
;MSALTLPQAISSLKDKLCQLAKLTPAEPIVQLAAEVQAIPLISWLASQPSYPRIYWQGRDRLEEVAAIGCCLDFRFEDEVTDEALAEIYEKQRAYSSNQEIRYYGGVAFDREIASWPEFGRARFLLPRIELRRSSDHFRLLVNLNLGQADRQAEIAQAQAALDALVPARPMTPPTKTEQLSRNDRPDYPRWKALVEQVTAPRFNQNTPKVVLSRLTQLQVKDTPDPWQVLASWQGRNPNSFQFGFEFSPERSFISCSPERLYRRHQQELYTEALAGTTIRGLSPEEDELLAQQLLDDSKNSHENQLVREHIVKALTPLSRYVGADETPTIFKLNHIQHLHRSIRAELRHGVKDFQLLQALHPTPAVGGLPRESAISFLRQR
;
A
#
# COMPACT_ATOMS: atom_id res chain seq x y z
N MET A 1 19.79 25.17 -6.45
CA MET A 1 20.22 24.71 -7.78
C MET A 1 18.96 24.50 -8.61
N SER A 2 18.97 24.84 -9.90
CA SER A 2 17.82 24.56 -10.77
C SER A 2 17.66 23.05 -10.98
N ALA A 3 16.41 22.55 -10.97
CA ALA A 3 16.12 21.15 -11.24
C ALA A 3 16.61 20.73 -12.64
N LEU A 4 17.24 19.57 -12.74
CA LEU A 4 17.83 19.04 -13.97
C LEU A 4 16.77 18.45 -14.90
N THR A 5 17.00 18.45 -16.20
CA THR A 5 16.23 17.59 -17.11
C THR A 5 16.54 16.11 -16.82
N LEU A 6 15.66 15.18 -17.24
CA LEU A 6 15.89 13.75 -17.02
C LEU A 6 17.26 13.26 -17.56
N PRO A 7 17.70 13.62 -18.79
CA PRO A 7 19.03 13.25 -19.26
C PRO A 7 20.17 13.82 -18.41
N GLN A 8 20.05 15.07 -17.94
CA GLN A 8 21.05 15.68 -17.07
C GLN A 8 21.12 15.01 -15.70
N ALA A 9 19.96 14.64 -15.13
CA ALA A 9 19.89 13.90 -13.86
C ALA A 9 20.54 12.51 -14.01
N ILE A 10 20.29 11.81 -15.11
CA ILE A 10 20.93 10.53 -15.43
C ILE A 10 22.46 10.70 -15.52
N SER A 11 22.95 11.70 -16.26
CA SER A 11 24.38 11.98 -16.35
C SER A 11 25.00 12.25 -14.97
N SER A 12 24.37 13.11 -14.17
CA SER A 12 24.81 13.42 -12.79
C SER A 12 24.87 12.17 -11.90
N LEU A 13 23.90 11.27 -12.00
CA LEU A 13 23.89 10.01 -11.23
C LEU A 13 24.99 9.06 -11.70
N LYS A 14 25.29 8.99 -13.00
CA LYS A 14 26.42 8.21 -13.52
C LYS A 14 27.76 8.73 -13.04
N ASP A 15 27.95 10.04 -12.99
CA ASP A 15 29.16 10.64 -12.42
C ASP A 15 29.32 10.28 -10.93
N LYS A 16 28.22 10.30 -10.15
CA LYS A 16 28.22 9.86 -8.76
C LYS A 16 28.54 8.36 -8.62
N LEU A 17 28.05 7.51 -9.54
CA LEU A 17 28.40 6.08 -9.58
C LEU A 17 29.89 5.87 -9.84
N CYS A 18 30.48 6.62 -10.76
CA CYS A 18 31.94 6.58 -11.05
C CYS A 18 32.77 7.01 -9.83
N GLN A 19 32.31 8.02 -9.07
CA GLN A 19 32.96 8.43 -7.83
C GLN A 19 32.81 7.36 -6.75
N LEU A 20 31.61 6.79 -6.59
CA LEU A 20 31.32 5.73 -5.62
C LEU A 20 32.20 4.49 -5.85
N ALA A 21 32.54 4.18 -7.11
CA ALA A 21 33.44 3.06 -7.44
C ALA A 21 34.81 3.16 -6.75
N LYS A 22 35.26 4.37 -6.42
CA LYS A 22 36.54 4.67 -5.80
C LYS A 22 36.49 4.74 -4.26
N LEU A 23 35.29 4.70 -3.68
CA LEU A 23 35.07 4.86 -2.22
C LEU A 23 34.69 3.51 -1.62
N THR A 24 34.92 3.35 -0.32
CA THR A 24 34.38 2.22 0.46
C THR A 24 33.25 2.76 1.34
N PRO A 25 31.97 2.54 0.98
CA PRO A 25 30.87 3.00 1.79
C PRO A 25 30.80 2.25 3.11
N ALA A 26 30.32 2.93 4.14
CA ALA A 26 30.15 2.35 5.48
C ALA A 26 28.96 1.39 5.57
N GLU A 27 27.98 1.53 4.67
CA GLU A 27 26.75 0.77 4.69
C GLU A 27 26.59 -0.07 3.42
N PRO A 28 25.95 -1.26 3.52
CA PRO A 28 25.71 -2.13 2.37
C PRO A 28 24.82 -1.50 1.30
N ILE A 29 23.79 -0.77 1.71
CA ILE A 29 22.87 -0.10 0.77
C ILE A 29 23.22 1.37 0.64
N VAL A 30 23.42 1.80 -0.59
CA VAL A 30 23.68 3.19 -0.94
C VAL A 30 22.58 3.70 -1.87
N GLN A 31 22.07 4.88 -1.56
CA GLN A 31 21.11 5.59 -2.40
C GLN A 31 21.74 6.87 -2.93
N LEU A 32 21.79 7.02 -4.26
CA LEU A 32 22.19 8.24 -4.94
C LEU A 32 20.96 8.99 -5.44
N ALA A 33 20.96 10.31 -5.36
CA ALA A 33 19.84 11.16 -5.74
C ALA A 33 20.27 12.30 -6.65
N ALA A 34 19.39 12.72 -7.56
CA ALA A 34 19.47 13.94 -8.34
C ALA A 34 18.09 14.61 -8.39
N GLU A 35 18.07 15.94 -8.17
CA GLU A 35 16.87 16.74 -8.38
C GLU A 35 16.53 16.78 -9.87
N VAL A 36 15.25 16.58 -10.21
CA VAL A 36 14.80 16.54 -11.60
C VAL A 36 13.57 17.44 -11.78
N GLN A 37 13.39 17.98 -12.98
CA GLN A 37 12.17 18.71 -13.34
C GLN A 37 10.93 17.84 -13.21
N ALA A 38 9.76 18.47 -13.09
CA ALA A 38 8.48 17.76 -12.98
C ALA A 38 8.27 16.78 -14.14
N ILE A 39 7.97 15.54 -13.79
CA ILE A 39 7.66 14.45 -14.72
C ILE A 39 6.36 13.79 -14.27
N PRO A 40 5.40 13.52 -15.18
CA PRO A 40 4.19 12.75 -14.82
C PRO A 40 4.58 11.30 -14.47
N LEU A 41 4.53 10.93 -13.18
CA LEU A 41 5.14 9.70 -12.67
C LEU A 41 4.52 8.44 -13.25
N ILE A 42 3.18 8.35 -13.28
CA ILE A 42 2.50 7.15 -13.81
C ILE A 42 2.74 6.96 -15.32
N SER A 43 2.78 8.08 -16.09
CA SER A 43 3.09 8.04 -17.52
C SER A 43 4.56 7.66 -17.76
N TRP A 44 5.46 8.16 -16.91
CA TRP A 44 6.86 7.75 -16.95
C TRP A 44 7.00 6.26 -16.65
N LEU A 45 6.34 5.76 -15.59
CA LEU A 45 6.38 4.36 -15.20
C LEU A 45 5.88 3.42 -16.31
N ALA A 46 4.73 3.75 -16.91
CA ALA A 46 4.14 2.98 -18.00
C ALA A 46 5.06 2.90 -19.24
N SER A 47 5.93 3.89 -19.41
CA SER A 47 6.87 3.93 -20.54
C SER A 47 8.13 3.09 -20.34
N GLN A 48 8.46 2.69 -19.10
CA GLN A 48 9.72 2.00 -18.83
C GLN A 48 9.71 0.55 -19.28
N PRO A 49 10.83 0.01 -19.79
CA PRO A 49 10.91 -1.40 -20.24
C PRO A 49 11.15 -2.39 -19.10
N SER A 50 11.63 -1.93 -17.93
CA SER A 50 12.14 -2.78 -16.85
C SER A 50 11.04 -3.18 -15.86
N TYR A 51 11.12 -4.41 -15.33
CA TYR A 51 10.27 -4.96 -14.29
C TYR A 51 11.08 -5.30 -13.03
N PRO A 52 10.44 -5.41 -11.83
CA PRO A 52 9.07 -5.00 -11.56
C PRO A 52 8.89 -3.50 -11.72
N ARG A 53 7.65 -3.06 -11.98
CA ARG A 53 7.23 -1.66 -11.92
C ARG A 53 6.36 -1.48 -10.71
N ILE A 54 6.61 -0.40 -9.96
CA ILE A 54 5.89 -0.11 -8.70
C ILE A 54 5.41 1.33 -8.74
N TYR A 55 4.17 1.54 -8.38
CA TYR A 55 3.58 2.85 -8.21
C TYR A 55 2.95 2.98 -6.84
N TRP A 56 3.10 4.14 -6.22
CA TRP A 56 2.40 4.51 -4.99
C TRP A 56 2.12 6.00 -4.96
N GLN A 57 0.89 6.38 -4.54
CA GLN A 57 0.49 7.76 -4.30
C GLN A 57 -0.27 7.85 -2.99
N GLY A 58 0.11 8.83 -2.15
CA GLY A 58 -0.58 9.16 -0.92
C GLY A 58 -1.99 9.71 -1.15
N ARG A 59 -2.87 9.49 -0.18
CA ARG A 59 -4.26 9.96 -0.19
C ARG A 59 -4.37 11.49 -0.29
N ASP A 60 -3.42 12.21 0.33
CA ASP A 60 -3.29 13.67 0.28
C ASP A 60 -2.61 14.18 -1.00
N ARG A 61 -2.13 13.27 -1.85
CA ARG A 61 -1.38 13.54 -3.08
C ARG A 61 -0.09 14.34 -2.89
N LEU A 62 0.41 14.46 -1.67
CA LEU A 62 1.68 15.15 -1.40
C LEU A 62 2.88 14.29 -1.77
N GLU A 63 2.74 12.97 -1.66
CA GLU A 63 3.80 12.03 -2.01
C GLU A 63 3.35 11.10 -3.14
N GLU A 64 4.25 10.89 -4.09
CA GLU A 64 4.05 9.99 -5.22
C GLU A 64 5.37 9.33 -5.60
N VAL A 65 5.33 8.07 -5.95
CA VAL A 65 6.50 7.27 -6.33
C VAL A 65 6.19 6.44 -7.56
N ALA A 66 7.11 6.44 -8.51
CA ALA A 66 7.19 5.50 -9.60
C ALA A 66 8.57 4.82 -9.54
N ALA A 67 8.61 3.50 -9.46
CA ALA A 67 9.85 2.78 -9.26
C ALA A 67 9.96 1.56 -10.18
N ILE A 68 11.19 1.21 -10.58
CA ILE A 68 11.46 0.12 -11.52
C ILE A 68 12.66 -0.72 -11.11
N GLY A 69 12.63 -1.97 -11.56
CA GLY A 69 13.69 -2.94 -11.28
C GLY A 69 13.79 -3.31 -9.81
N CYS A 70 14.72 -4.16 -9.48
CA CYS A 70 14.92 -4.66 -8.13
C CYS A 70 16.40 -4.57 -7.74
N CYS A 71 16.66 -4.01 -6.56
CA CYS A 71 17.95 -3.99 -5.89
C CYS A 71 18.02 -5.08 -4.81
N LEU A 72 16.94 -5.20 -4.01
CA LEU A 72 16.75 -6.24 -3.01
C LEU A 72 15.31 -6.73 -3.04
N ASP A 73 15.13 -8.03 -2.82
CA ASP A 73 13.82 -8.69 -2.74
C ASP A 73 13.78 -9.59 -1.49
N PHE A 74 12.95 -9.20 -0.52
CA PHE A 74 12.63 -10.01 0.63
C PHE A 74 11.30 -10.69 0.38
N ARG A 75 11.31 -11.95 -0.02
CA ARG A 75 10.11 -12.74 -0.33
C ARG A 75 10.03 -13.97 0.55
N PHE A 76 8.85 -14.21 1.10
CA PHE A 76 8.55 -15.33 1.97
C PHE A 76 7.37 -16.11 1.39
N GLU A 77 7.62 -17.37 1.08
CA GLU A 77 6.62 -18.29 0.51
C GLU A 77 5.92 -19.10 1.61
N ASP A 78 6.66 -19.41 2.68
CA ASP A 78 6.16 -20.18 3.81
C ASP A 78 5.41 -19.31 4.82
N GLU A 79 4.84 -19.90 5.86
CA GLU A 79 4.16 -19.21 6.93
C GLU A 79 5.01 -18.05 7.47
N VAL A 80 4.42 -16.85 7.48
CA VAL A 80 5.11 -15.65 8.00
C VAL A 80 4.84 -15.55 9.49
N THR A 81 5.72 -16.16 10.27
CA THR A 81 5.72 -16.02 11.73
C THR A 81 6.12 -14.60 12.17
N ASP A 82 5.91 -14.33 13.45
CA ASP A 82 6.32 -13.04 14.02
C ASP A 82 7.84 -12.86 14.02
N GLU A 83 8.59 -13.96 14.18
CA GLU A 83 10.05 -13.98 14.08
C GLU A 83 10.50 -13.69 12.64
N ALA A 84 9.83 -14.25 11.63
CA ALA A 84 10.13 -13.98 10.23
C ALA A 84 9.91 -12.50 9.87
N LEU A 85 8.83 -11.89 10.36
CA LEU A 85 8.60 -10.44 10.20
C LEU A 85 9.68 -9.62 10.91
N ALA A 86 10.05 -9.99 12.14
CA ALA A 86 11.12 -9.32 12.86
C ALA A 86 12.45 -9.39 12.08
N GLU A 87 12.77 -10.56 11.52
CA GLU A 87 13.98 -10.76 10.71
C GLU A 87 13.99 -9.87 9.44
N ILE A 88 12.86 -9.75 8.74
CA ILE A 88 12.75 -8.84 7.58
C ILE A 88 13.12 -7.42 8.00
N TYR A 89 12.50 -6.90 9.06
CA TYR A 89 12.71 -5.53 9.52
C TYR A 89 14.12 -5.30 10.04
N GLU A 90 14.70 -6.26 10.76
CA GLU A 90 16.09 -6.16 11.24
C GLU A 90 17.08 -6.20 10.06
N LYS A 91 16.86 -7.04 9.05
CA LYS A 91 17.69 -7.05 7.83
C LYS A 91 17.58 -5.71 7.08
N GLN A 92 16.37 -5.18 6.88
CA GLN A 92 16.18 -3.88 6.23
C GLN A 92 16.96 -2.77 6.94
N ARG A 93 16.95 -2.76 8.28
CA ARG A 93 17.68 -1.77 9.08
C ARG A 93 19.19 -2.01 9.09
N ALA A 94 19.63 -3.25 9.11
CA ALA A 94 21.06 -3.59 9.05
C ALA A 94 21.71 -3.18 7.72
N TYR A 95 20.91 -3.09 6.65
CA TYR A 95 21.42 -2.70 5.35
C TYR A 95 21.66 -1.20 5.22
N SER A 96 20.90 -0.34 5.91
CA SER A 96 21.13 1.11 5.90
C SER A 96 20.48 1.84 7.05
N SER A 97 21.17 2.82 7.62
CA SER A 97 20.63 3.81 8.56
C SER A 97 19.87 4.94 7.85
N ASN A 98 19.97 5.05 6.53
CA ASN A 98 19.31 6.08 5.75
C ASN A 98 17.78 5.90 5.75
N GLN A 99 17.08 6.79 6.45
CA GLN A 99 15.61 6.78 6.58
C GLN A 99 14.87 7.12 5.28
N GLU A 100 15.56 7.57 4.24
CA GLU A 100 14.95 7.82 2.92
C GLU A 100 14.82 6.55 2.07
N ILE A 101 15.53 5.48 2.42
CA ILE A 101 15.40 4.19 1.73
C ILE A 101 14.04 3.59 2.03
N ARG A 102 13.31 3.23 0.98
CA ARG A 102 11.95 2.71 1.06
C ARG A 102 11.85 1.33 0.42
N TYR A 103 11.17 0.43 1.12
CA TYR A 103 10.78 -0.86 0.61
C TYR A 103 9.29 -0.86 0.31
N TYR A 104 8.93 -1.41 -0.84
CA TYR A 104 7.54 -1.48 -1.30
C TYR A 104 7.08 -2.92 -1.30
N GLY A 105 5.92 -3.18 -0.72
CA GLY A 105 5.43 -4.53 -0.62
C GLY A 105 4.23 -4.66 0.30
N GLY A 106 4.03 -5.87 0.80
CA GLY A 106 2.93 -6.18 1.70
C GLY A 106 3.04 -7.54 2.34
N VAL A 107 2.09 -7.79 3.23
CA VAL A 107 1.90 -9.06 3.92
C VAL A 107 0.50 -9.57 3.58
N ALA A 108 0.36 -10.87 3.35
CA ALA A 108 -0.94 -11.49 3.10
C ALA A 108 -1.91 -11.22 4.25
N PHE A 109 -3.19 -11.06 3.93
CA PHE A 109 -4.25 -10.90 4.92
C PHE A 109 -4.25 -12.07 5.91
N ASP A 110 -4.15 -13.29 5.39
CA ASP A 110 -3.93 -14.49 6.17
C ASP A 110 -2.49 -14.97 5.95
N ARG A 111 -1.69 -14.96 7.02
CA ARG A 111 -0.27 -15.33 6.98
C ARG A 111 -0.03 -16.81 6.70
N GLU A 112 -1.06 -17.65 6.79
CA GLU A 112 -0.98 -19.08 6.49
C GLU A 112 -1.36 -19.40 5.05
N ILE A 113 -2.01 -18.47 4.33
CA ILE A 113 -2.51 -18.67 2.96
C ILE A 113 -1.95 -17.59 2.04
N ALA A 114 -1.22 -17.98 1.00
CA ALA A 114 -0.80 -17.07 -0.06
C ALA A 114 -1.95 -16.90 -1.07
N SER A 115 -2.60 -15.74 -1.06
CA SER A 115 -3.68 -15.42 -2.01
C SER A 115 -3.16 -14.91 -3.35
N TRP A 116 -1.94 -14.37 -3.37
CA TRP A 116 -1.32 -13.72 -4.52
C TRP A 116 0.08 -14.31 -4.74
N PRO A 117 0.26 -15.20 -5.74
CA PRO A 117 1.53 -15.92 -5.94
C PRO A 117 2.75 -15.02 -6.06
N GLU A 118 2.61 -13.84 -6.70
CA GLU A 118 3.71 -12.90 -6.91
C GLU A 118 4.22 -12.26 -5.63
N PHE A 119 3.37 -12.15 -4.60
CA PHE A 119 3.73 -11.60 -3.30
C PHE A 119 4.19 -12.65 -2.30
N GLY A 120 3.86 -13.93 -2.55
CA GLY A 120 3.98 -14.94 -1.52
C GLY A 120 3.11 -14.60 -0.31
N ARG A 121 3.58 -14.89 0.89
CA ARG A 121 2.90 -14.50 2.15
C ARG A 121 3.37 -13.16 2.68
N ALA A 122 4.58 -12.76 2.34
CA ALA A 122 5.09 -11.41 2.51
C ALA A 122 6.17 -11.13 1.46
N ARG A 123 6.18 -9.92 0.93
CA ARG A 123 7.23 -9.47 0.00
C ARG A 123 7.47 -7.99 0.16
N PHE A 124 8.77 -7.62 0.23
CA PHE A 124 9.21 -6.24 0.28
C PHE A 124 10.39 -6.05 -0.68
N LEU A 125 10.23 -5.13 -1.62
CA LEU A 125 11.18 -4.82 -2.68
C LEU A 125 11.85 -3.48 -2.41
N LEU A 126 13.19 -3.44 -2.50
CA LEU A 126 13.93 -2.21 -2.72
C LEU A 126 14.12 -2.06 -4.23
N PRO A 127 13.50 -1.09 -4.87
CA PRO A 127 13.63 -0.92 -6.31
C PRO A 127 15.05 -0.46 -6.71
N ARG A 128 15.43 -0.69 -7.96
CA ARG A 128 16.71 -0.21 -8.50
C ARG A 128 16.67 1.29 -8.74
N ILE A 129 15.62 1.79 -9.36
CA ILE A 129 15.43 3.21 -9.69
C ILE A 129 14.07 3.66 -9.18
N GLU A 130 14.05 4.86 -8.62
CA GLU A 130 12.82 5.50 -8.16
C GLU A 130 12.76 6.95 -8.68
N LEU A 131 11.61 7.34 -9.18
CA LEU A 131 11.24 8.74 -9.40
C LEU A 131 10.24 9.09 -8.30
N ARG A 132 10.62 9.99 -7.39
CA ARG A 132 9.78 10.41 -6.26
C ARG A 132 9.37 11.86 -6.40
N ARG A 133 8.13 12.13 -6.06
CA ARG A 133 7.61 13.47 -5.83
C ARG A 133 7.23 13.64 -4.36
N SER A 134 7.70 14.72 -3.77
CA SER A 134 7.30 15.15 -2.42
C SER A 134 6.90 16.63 -2.53
N SER A 135 5.60 16.90 -2.44
CA SER A 135 5.02 18.19 -2.82
C SER A 135 5.42 18.57 -4.26
N ASP A 136 6.20 19.63 -4.44
CA ASP A 136 6.66 20.12 -5.76
C ASP A 136 8.11 19.70 -6.08
N HIS A 137 8.74 18.89 -5.22
CA HIS A 137 10.10 18.42 -5.41
C HIS A 137 10.12 17.05 -6.06
N PHE A 138 10.85 16.92 -7.17
CA PHE A 138 11.03 15.68 -7.90
C PHE A 138 12.47 15.20 -7.80
N ARG A 139 12.69 13.96 -7.47
CA ARG A 139 14.01 13.34 -7.35
C ARG A 139 14.08 12.02 -8.12
N LEU A 140 15.12 11.85 -8.91
CA LEU A 140 15.53 10.56 -9.47
C LEU A 140 16.54 9.92 -8.52
N LEU A 141 16.28 8.69 -8.10
CA LEU A 141 17.04 7.96 -7.11
C LEU A 141 17.53 6.63 -7.70
N VAL A 142 18.74 6.23 -7.32
CA VAL A 142 19.32 4.93 -7.67
C VAL A 142 19.75 4.24 -6.39
N ASN A 143 19.29 3.01 -6.18
CA ASN A 143 19.67 2.17 -5.05
C ASN A 143 20.71 1.12 -5.48
N LEU A 144 21.72 0.91 -4.66
CA LEU A 144 22.78 -0.09 -4.85
C LEU A 144 22.93 -0.95 -3.60
N ASN A 145 23.16 -2.24 -3.80
CA ASN A 145 23.54 -3.16 -2.74
C ASN A 145 25.04 -3.50 -2.85
N LEU A 146 25.88 -2.69 -2.21
CA LEU A 146 27.33 -2.84 -2.21
C LEU A 146 27.83 -3.86 -1.19
N GLY A 147 26.96 -4.46 -0.40
CA GLY A 147 27.25 -5.58 0.47
C GLY A 147 27.37 -6.92 -0.25
N GLN A 148 27.09 -6.96 -1.55
CA GLN A 148 27.31 -8.15 -2.39
C GLN A 148 28.79 -8.35 -2.72
N ALA A 149 29.15 -9.59 -3.10
CA ALA A 149 30.55 -9.96 -3.34
C ALA A 149 31.19 -9.23 -4.52
N ASP A 150 30.43 -8.88 -5.57
CA ASP A 150 30.91 -8.17 -6.75
C ASP A 150 30.34 -6.76 -6.83
N ARG A 151 31.08 -5.84 -6.25
CA ARG A 151 30.77 -4.41 -6.26
C ARG A 151 30.79 -3.76 -7.64
N GLN A 152 31.73 -4.20 -8.52
CA GLN A 152 31.84 -3.63 -9.86
C GLN A 152 30.63 -4.05 -10.70
N ALA A 153 30.20 -5.30 -10.58
CA ALA A 153 29.00 -5.79 -11.23
C ALA A 153 27.75 -5.02 -10.76
N GLU A 154 27.62 -4.71 -9.46
CA GLU A 154 26.51 -3.95 -8.91
C GLU A 154 26.46 -2.51 -9.48
N ILE A 155 27.60 -1.84 -9.55
CA ILE A 155 27.70 -0.50 -10.15
C ILE A 155 27.38 -0.55 -11.65
N ALA A 156 27.87 -1.56 -12.38
CA ALA A 156 27.57 -1.73 -13.80
C ALA A 156 26.07 -1.99 -14.05
N GLN A 157 25.40 -2.78 -13.19
CA GLN A 157 23.94 -2.98 -13.25
C GLN A 157 23.18 -1.66 -13.01
N ALA A 158 23.60 -0.85 -12.04
CA ALA A 158 22.98 0.44 -11.78
C ALA A 158 23.17 1.41 -12.97
N GLN A 159 24.34 1.42 -13.61
CA GLN A 159 24.59 2.20 -14.82
C GLN A 159 23.71 1.73 -15.98
N ALA A 160 23.65 0.44 -16.22
CA ALA A 160 22.79 -0.15 -17.27
C ALA A 160 21.30 0.18 -17.04
N ALA A 161 20.84 0.16 -15.78
CA ALA A 161 19.48 0.54 -15.45
C ALA A 161 19.18 2.02 -15.74
N LEU A 162 20.13 2.92 -15.47
CA LEU A 162 20.02 4.34 -15.84
C LEU A 162 20.03 4.54 -17.36
N ASP A 163 20.83 3.77 -18.11
CA ASP A 163 20.90 3.84 -19.57
C ASP A 163 19.62 3.35 -20.26
N ALA A 164 18.91 2.43 -19.62
CA ALA A 164 17.65 1.89 -20.13
C ALA A 164 16.44 2.82 -19.90
N LEU A 165 16.59 3.92 -19.15
CA LEU A 165 15.50 4.85 -18.88
C LEU A 165 15.04 5.55 -20.16
N VAL A 166 13.72 5.61 -20.33
CA VAL A 166 13.10 6.35 -21.43
C VAL A 166 12.24 7.51 -20.90
N PRO A 167 12.07 8.58 -21.69
CA PRO A 167 11.16 9.67 -21.33
C PRO A 167 9.71 9.20 -21.18
N ALA A 168 8.94 9.92 -20.37
CA ALA A 168 7.50 9.71 -20.26
C ALA A 168 6.81 9.92 -21.61
N ARG A 169 5.93 9.00 -21.99
CA ARG A 169 5.04 9.12 -23.15
C ARG A 169 3.64 9.55 -22.69
N PRO A 170 2.92 10.31 -23.49
CA PRO A 170 1.51 10.60 -23.21
C PRO A 170 0.71 9.32 -23.00
N MET A 171 -0.06 9.27 -21.95
CA MET A 171 -0.92 8.12 -21.65
C MET A 171 -2.31 8.36 -22.23
N THR A 172 -2.83 7.36 -22.92
CA THR A 172 -4.21 7.36 -23.41
C THR A 172 -5.15 6.78 -22.34
N PRO A 173 -6.43 7.17 -22.29
CA PRO A 173 -7.41 6.52 -21.44
C PRO A 173 -7.51 5.01 -21.74
N PRO A 174 -7.89 4.19 -20.75
CA PRO A 174 -8.03 2.74 -20.96
C PRO A 174 -9.11 2.47 -22.01
N THR A 175 -8.78 1.58 -22.94
CA THR A 175 -9.72 1.15 -23.98
C THR A 175 -10.82 0.30 -23.35
N LYS A 176 -12.06 0.49 -23.78
CA LYS A 176 -13.17 -0.41 -23.41
C LYS A 176 -12.90 -1.78 -24.00
N THR A 177 -12.95 -2.80 -23.17
CA THR A 177 -12.83 -4.20 -23.59
C THR A 177 -14.16 -4.93 -23.40
N GLU A 178 -14.37 -5.97 -24.20
CA GLU A 178 -15.54 -6.84 -24.11
C GLU A 178 -15.34 -7.86 -22.98
N GLN A 179 -16.33 -7.96 -22.08
CA GLN A 179 -16.35 -9.00 -21.05
C GLN A 179 -16.86 -10.31 -21.67
N LEU A 180 -16.02 -11.32 -21.71
CA LEU A 180 -16.34 -12.65 -22.24
C LEU A 180 -17.00 -13.55 -21.19
N SER A 181 -16.52 -13.48 -19.95
CA SER A 181 -17.12 -14.26 -18.86
C SER A 181 -16.95 -13.55 -17.51
N ARG A 182 -17.79 -13.95 -16.54
CA ARG A 182 -17.72 -13.54 -15.14
C ARG A 182 -17.96 -14.73 -14.23
N ASN A 183 -17.12 -14.88 -13.22
CA ASN A 183 -17.24 -15.90 -12.19
C ASN A 183 -17.06 -15.25 -10.81
N ASP A 184 -18.09 -15.37 -9.97
CA ASP A 184 -18.10 -14.84 -8.60
C ASP A 184 -17.86 -15.99 -7.61
N ARG A 185 -16.96 -15.80 -6.64
CA ARG A 185 -16.65 -16.75 -5.56
C ARG A 185 -16.70 -16.05 -4.20
N PRO A 186 -17.61 -16.44 -3.30
CA PRO A 186 -18.71 -17.39 -3.55
C PRO A 186 -19.73 -16.80 -4.53
N ASP A 187 -20.52 -17.68 -5.15
CA ASP A 187 -21.70 -17.31 -5.94
C ASP A 187 -22.77 -16.63 -5.10
N TYR A 188 -23.80 -16.08 -5.73
CA TYR A 188 -24.84 -15.32 -5.01
C TYR A 188 -25.60 -16.14 -3.96
N PRO A 189 -26.05 -17.39 -4.22
CA PRO A 189 -26.74 -18.20 -3.21
C PRO A 189 -25.86 -18.45 -1.97
N ARG A 190 -24.60 -18.79 -2.16
CA ARG A 190 -23.64 -19.03 -1.08
C ARG A 190 -23.27 -17.73 -0.35
N TRP A 191 -23.12 -16.63 -1.08
CA TRP A 191 -22.92 -15.31 -0.49
C TRP A 191 -24.07 -14.94 0.44
N LYS A 192 -25.33 -15.09 -0.03
CA LYS A 192 -26.52 -14.82 0.76
C LYS A 192 -26.56 -15.65 2.04
N ALA A 193 -26.31 -16.96 1.94
CA ALA A 193 -26.28 -17.86 3.09
C ALA A 193 -25.18 -17.46 4.10
N LEU A 194 -23.99 -17.03 3.64
CA LEU A 194 -22.92 -16.53 4.51
C LEU A 194 -23.34 -15.26 5.25
N VAL A 195 -23.97 -14.30 4.55
CA VAL A 195 -24.47 -13.07 5.18
C VAL A 195 -25.52 -13.40 6.24
N GLU A 196 -26.50 -14.26 5.94
CA GLU A 196 -27.52 -14.70 6.89
C GLU A 196 -26.87 -15.39 8.11
N GLN A 197 -25.86 -16.20 7.91
CA GLN A 197 -25.13 -16.87 8.99
C GLN A 197 -24.43 -15.89 9.92
N VAL A 198 -23.68 -14.92 9.38
CA VAL A 198 -22.87 -13.99 10.20
C VAL A 198 -23.71 -12.89 10.84
N THR A 199 -24.92 -12.64 10.33
CA THR A 199 -25.87 -11.70 10.95
C THR A 199 -26.79 -12.35 11.98
N ALA A 200 -26.75 -13.67 12.12
CA ALA A 200 -27.57 -14.38 13.09
C ALA A 200 -27.15 -14.05 14.54
N PRO A 201 -28.09 -13.83 15.47
CA PRO A 201 -27.78 -13.48 16.87
C PRO A 201 -26.81 -14.46 17.55
N ARG A 202 -26.97 -15.77 17.31
CA ARG A 202 -26.08 -16.80 17.86
C ARG A 202 -24.64 -16.67 17.40
N PHE A 203 -24.39 -16.25 16.15
CA PHE A 203 -23.05 -16.02 15.63
C PHE A 203 -22.42 -14.81 16.31
N ASN A 204 -23.18 -13.72 16.42
CA ASN A 204 -22.71 -12.46 16.98
C ASN A 204 -22.36 -12.51 18.47
N GLN A 205 -22.89 -13.48 19.23
CA GLN A 205 -22.51 -13.69 20.64
C GLN A 205 -21.01 -14.00 20.79
N ASN A 206 -20.43 -14.76 19.87
CA ASN A 206 -19.03 -15.20 19.93
C ASN A 206 -18.11 -14.40 18.98
N THR A 207 -18.66 -13.88 17.88
CA THR A 207 -17.93 -13.12 16.86
C THR A 207 -18.77 -11.90 16.45
N PRO A 208 -18.71 -10.82 17.25
CA PRO A 208 -19.55 -9.63 17.04
C PRO A 208 -19.28 -8.91 15.71
N LYS A 209 -18.14 -9.17 15.08
CA LYS A 209 -17.81 -8.60 13.77
C LYS A 209 -17.02 -9.60 12.95
N VAL A 210 -17.43 -9.81 11.71
CA VAL A 210 -16.64 -10.45 10.64
C VAL A 210 -16.90 -9.74 9.33
N VAL A 211 -15.85 -9.57 8.52
CA VAL A 211 -15.94 -8.92 7.22
C VAL A 211 -15.82 -9.98 6.14
N LEU A 212 -16.92 -10.20 5.43
CA LEU A 212 -16.96 -11.11 4.28
C LEU A 212 -16.43 -10.41 3.04
N SER A 213 -15.71 -11.13 2.20
CA SER A 213 -15.27 -10.68 0.89
C SER A 213 -15.71 -11.63 -0.21
N ARG A 214 -15.76 -11.13 -1.43
CA ARG A 214 -16.09 -11.92 -2.63
C ARG A 214 -15.09 -11.64 -3.73
N LEU A 215 -14.56 -12.70 -4.34
CA LEU A 215 -13.73 -12.62 -5.52
C LEU A 215 -14.60 -12.63 -6.77
N THR A 216 -14.39 -11.67 -7.67
CA THR A 216 -14.97 -11.69 -9.02
C THR A 216 -13.85 -11.86 -10.03
N GLN A 217 -13.91 -12.91 -10.81
CA GLN A 217 -13.00 -13.19 -11.92
C GLN A 217 -13.68 -12.82 -13.25
N LEU A 218 -13.04 -11.93 -14.00
CA LEU A 218 -13.49 -11.51 -15.32
C LEU A 218 -12.53 -12.04 -16.38
N GLN A 219 -13.06 -12.64 -17.44
CA GLN A 219 -12.33 -12.86 -18.66
C GLN A 219 -12.71 -11.77 -19.65
N VAL A 220 -11.71 -11.10 -20.19
CA VAL A 220 -11.89 -9.99 -21.13
C VAL A 220 -11.18 -10.30 -22.43
N LYS A 221 -11.66 -9.73 -23.53
CA LYS A 221 -11.10 -9.97 -24.87
C LYS A 221 -9.71 -9.39 -25.01
N ASP A 222 -9.54 -8.15 -24.59
CA ASP A 222 -8.28 -7.42 -24.66
C ASP A 222 -7.85 -7.07 -23.22
N THR A 223 -6.63 -7.43 -22.83
CA THR A 223 -6.11 -7.14 -21.52
C THR A 223 -5.86 -5.62 -21.38
N PRO A 224 -6.51 -4.94 -20.43
CA PRO A 224 -6.28 -3.52 -20.22
C PRO A 224 -4.88 -3.27 -19.66
N ASP A 225 -4.26 -2.17 -20.06
CA ASP A 225 -3.01 -1.70 -19.44
C ASP A 225 -3.29 -1.27 -17.98
N PRO A 226 -2.62 -1.86 -16.98
CA PRO A 226 -2.89 -1.61 -15.57
C PRO A 226 -2.64 -0.14 -15.18
N TRP A 227 -1.66 0.52 -15.81
CA TRP A 227 -1.33 1.91 -15.51
C TRP A 227 -2.33 2.89 -16.08
N GLN A 228 -2.92 2.59 -17.26
CA GLN A 228 -4.04 3.37 -17.81
C GLN A 228 -5.28 3.26 -16.90
N VAL A 229 -5.57 2.05 -16.40
CA VAL A 229 -6.67 1.83 -15.45
C VAL A 229 -6.43 2.61 -14.16
N LEU A 230 -5.24 2.49 -13.58
CA LEU A 230 -4.88 3.19 -12.34
C LEU A 230 -4.92 4.71 -12.51
N ALA A 231 -4.41 5.24 -13.62
CA ALA A 231 -4.50 6.68 -13.94
C ALA A 231 -5.94 7.17 -14.07
N SER A 232 -6.81 6.34 -14.68
CA SER A 232 -8.25 6.65 -14.73
C SER A 232 -8.89 6.69 -13.34
N TRP A 233 -8.44 5.83 -12.41
CA TRP A 233 -8.92 5.82 -11.04
C TRP A 233 -8.46 7.05 -10.24
N GLN A 234 -7.25 7.56 -10.50
CA GLN A 234 -6.73 8.78 -9.84
C GLN A 234 -7.66 9.98 -9.99
N GLY A 235 -8.22 10.18 -11.18
CA GLY A 235 -9.15 11.27 -11.43
C GLY A 235 -10.52 11.08 -10.77
N ARG A 236 -10.93 9.84 -10.57
CA ARG A 236 -12.27 9.47 -10.10
C ARG A 236 -12.36 9.20 -8.60
N ASN A 237 -11.22 8.91 -7.93
CA ASN A 237 -11.21 8.52 -6.53
C ASN A 237 -10.28 9.45 -5.72
N PRO A 238 -10.72 10.69 -5.41
CA PRO A 238 -10.03 11.55 -4.48
C PRO A 238 -10.02 10.90 -3.08
N ASN A 239 -9.11 11.33 -2.22
CA ASN A 239 -8.99 10.84 -0.84
C ASN A 239 -8.70 9.33 -0.72
N SER A 240 -8.06 8.72 -1.74
CA SER A 240 -7.66 7.32 -1.72
C SER A 240 -6.17 7.19 -1.99
N PHE A 241 -5.54 6.23 -1.31
CA PHE A 241 -4.22 5.73 -1.70
C PHE A 241 -4.35 4.99 -3.00
N GLN A 242 -3.38 5.16 -3.88
CA GLN A 242 -3.32 4.43 -5.14
C GLN A 242 -1.97 3.78 -5.27
N PHE A 243 -1.96 2.50 -5.55
CA PHE A 243 -0.73 1.75 -5.68
C PHE A 243 -0.87 0.59 -6.66
N GLY A 244 0.25 0.19 -7.21
CA GLY A 244 0.31 -0.94 -8.13
C GLY A 244 1.69 -1.56 -8.19
N PHE A 245 1.70 -2.84 -8.52
CA PHE A 245 2.86 -3.66 -8.80
C PHE A 245 2.63 -4.39 -10.10
N GLU A 246 3.57 -4.28 -11.02
CA GLU A 246 3.59 -5.05 -12.26
C GLU A 246 4.88 -5.87 -12.29
N PHE A 247 4.74 -7.17 -12.11
CA PHE A 247 5.89 -8.08 -12.00
C PHE A 247 6.38 -8.57 -13.35
N SER A 248 5.46 -8.66 -14.32
CA SER A 248 5.71 -9.01 -15.71
C SER A 248 4.61 -8.40 -16.59
N PRO A 249 4.74 -8.45 -17.93
CA PRO A 249 3.69 -7.99 -18.84
C PRO A 249 2.31 -8.63 -18.62
N GLU A 250 2.28 -9.85 -18.05
CA GLU A 250 1.07 -10.63 -17.84
C GLU A 250 0.52 -10.52 -16.40
N ARG A 251 1.29 -9.93 -15.47
CA ARG A 251 0.98 -10.02 -14.04
C ARG A 251 1.12 -8.69 -13.34
N SER A 252 -0.01 -8.11 -12.98
CA SER A 252 -0.08 -6.85 -12.24
C SER A 252 -1.11 -6.93 -11.11
N PHE A 253 -0.86 -6.14 -10.08
CA PHE A 253 -1.79 -5.85 -8.99
C PHE A 253 -1.94 -4.34 -8.88
N ILE A 254 -3.15 -3.82 -8.97
CA ILE A 254 -3.45 -2.39 -8.80
C ILE A 254 -4.55 -2.23 -7.75
N SER A 255 -4.48 -1.16 -6.98
CA SER A 255 -5.44 -0.88 -5.91
C SER A 255 -5.71 0.60 -5.75
N CYS A 256 -6.93 0.88 -5.28
CA CYS A 256 -7.38 2.18 -4.84
C CYS A 256 -8.11 1.99 -3.50
N SER A 257 -7.53 2.48 -2.40
CA SER A 257 -8.04 2.25 -1.04
C SER A 257 -8.05 3.53 -0.22
N PRO A 258 -9.14 3.83 0.49
CA PRO A 258 -9.20 4.99 1.38
C PRO A 258 -8.52 4.74 2.73
N GLU A 259 -8.34 3.48 3.14
CA GLU A 259 -7.95 3.08 4.48
C GLU A 259 -6.43 3.07 4.66
N ARG A 260 -5.98 3.56 5.82
CA ARG A 260 -4.59 3.54 6.27
C ARG A 260 -4.44 2.56 7.43
N LEU A 261 -3.51 1.61 7.31
CA LEU A 261 -3.16 0.78 8.45
C LEU A 261 -2.48 1.63 9.54
N TYR A 262 -1.39 2.30 9.20
CA TYR A 262 -0.76 3.36 9.98
C TYR A 262 0.22 4.18 9.14
N ARG A 263 0.58 5.36 9.64
CA ARG A 263 1.73 6.16 9.23
C ARG A 263 2.58 6.42 10.47
N ARG A 264 3.85 6.13 10.37
CA ARG A 264 4.81 6.38 11.44
C ARG A 264 5.88 7.37 11.00
N HIS A 265 6.19 8.31 11.87
CA HIS A 265 7.35 9.18 11.74
C HIS A 265 8.05 9.21 13.11
N GLN A 266 9.20 8.56 13.22
CA GLN A 266 9.91 8.36 14.48
C GLN A 266 9.02 7.71 15.57
N GLN A 267 8.68 8.43 16.65
CA GLN A 267 7.77 7.99 17.70
C GLN A 267 6.30 8.35 17.46
N GLU A 268 6.02 9.23 16.51
CA GLU A 268 4.65 9.59 16.18
C GLU A 268 4.00 8.57 15.25
N LEU A 269 2.84 8.09 15.62
CA LEU A 269 2.03 7.18 14.83
C LEU A 269 0.64 7.77 14.60
N TYR A 270 0.17 7.67 13.37
CA TYR A 270 -1.16 8.06 12.93
C TYR A 270 -1.86 6.85 12.30
N THR A 271 -3.05 6.55 12.78
CA THR A 271 -3.96 5.55 12.21
C THR A 271 -5.39 6.04 12.31
N GLU A 272 -6.36 5.24 11.91
CA GLU A 272 -7.74 5.67 11.85
C GLU A 272 -8.70 4.47 12.01
N ALA A 273 -9.88 4.73 12.55
CA ALA A 273 -11.01 3.81 12.50
C ALA A 273 -11.93 4.26 11.34
N LEU A 274 -11.91 3.53 10.25
CA LEU A 274 -12.73 3.77 9.06
C LEU A 274 -13.69 2.59 8.90
N ALA A 275 -14.92 2.73 9.36
CA ALA A 275 -15.95 1.69 9.32
C ALA A 275 -17.34 2.32 9.45
N GLY A 276 -18.36 1.65 8.93
CA GLY A 276 -19.68 2.24 8.73
C GLY A 276 -19.73 3.02 7.42
N THR A 277 -20.67 2.67 6.51
CA THR A 277 -20.66 3.16 5.14
C THR A 277 -22.07 3.44 4.64
N THR A 278 -22.22 4.55 3.90
CA THR A 278 -23.41 4.81 3.08
C THR A 278 -23.01 5.36 1.72
N ILE A 279 -23.95 5.42 0.78
CA ILE A 279 -23.74 6.02 -0.54
C ILE A 279 -23.64 7.55 -0.43
N ARG A 280 -23.13 8.18 -1.47
CA ARG A 280 -23.20 9.63 -1.68
C ARG A 280 -24.55 10.03 -2.25
N GLY A 281 -25.05 11.20 -1.90
CA GLY A 281 -26.23 11.78 -2.51
C GLY A 281 -25.99 12.29 -3.91
N LEU A 282 -27.04 12.39 -4.73
CA LEU A 282 -27.00 12.95 -6.08
C LEU A 282 -27.07 14.48 -6.07
N SER A 283 -27.55 15.09 -4.97
CA SER A 283 -27.50 16.53 -4.72
C SER A 283 -26.75 16.83 -3.40
N PRO A 284 -26.26 18.06 -3.20
CA PRO A 284 -25.65 18.46 -1.93
C PRO A 284 -26.56 18.24 -0.71
N GLU A 285 -27.85 18.49 -0.85
CA GLU A 285 -28.86 18.35 0.21
C GLU A 285 -29.08 16.86 0.56
N GLU A 286 -29.21 16.01 -0.46
CA GLU A 286 -29.32 14.54 -0.26
C GLU A 286 -28.03 13.98 0.35
N ASP A 287 -26.87 14.45 -0.09
CA ASP A 287 -25.57 14.01 0.42
C ASP A 287 -25.39 14.34 1.90
N GLU A 288 -25.83 15.53 2.32
CA GLU A 288 -25.80 15.92 3.73
C GLU A 288 -26.81 15.14 4.58
N LEU A 289 -28.01 14.89 4.03
CA LEU A 289 -29.01 14.05 4.70
C LEU A 289 -28.50 12.62 4.94
N LEU A 290 -27.89 12.00 3.91
CA LEU A 290 -27.30 10.66 4.03
C LEU A 290 -26.11 10.64 5.00
N ALA A 291 -25.31 11.71 5.03
CA ALA A 291 -24.22 11.86 5.98
C ALA A 291 -24.74 11.92 7.43
N GLN A 292 -25.81 12.72 7.67
CA GLN A 292 -26.42 12.80 9.00
C GLN A 292 -27.06 11.49 9.41
N GLN A 293 -27.78 10.82 8.51
CA GLN A 293 -28.35 9.50 8.78
C GLN A 293 -27.26 8.46 9.15
N LEU A 294 -26.09 8.52 8.51
CA LEU A 294 -24.97 7.64 8.85
C LEU A 294 -24.40 7.95 10.25
N LEU A 295 -24.32 9.23 10.63
CA LEU A 295 -23.87 9.65 11.97
C LEU A 295 -24.85 9.17 13.06
N ASP A 296 -26.15 9.22 12.78
CA ASP A 296 -27.21 8.85 13.71
C ASP A 296 -27.49 7.34 13.74
N ASP A 297 -26.95 6.57 12.79
CA ASP A 297 -27.14 5.13 12.71
C ASP A 297 -26.36 4.38 13.80
N SER A 298 -27.10 3.83 14.76
CA SER A 298 -26.52 3.16 15.93
C SER A 298 -25.69 1.93 15.60
N LYS A 299 -26.05 1.18 14.54
CA LYS A 299 -25.30 0.00 14.10
C LYS A 299 -23.95 0.40 13.51
N ASN A 300 -23.94 1.36 12.58
CA ASN A 300 -22.71 1.85 11.95
C ASN A 300 -21.81 2.56 12.97
N SER A 301 -22.38 3.33 13.90
CA SER A 301 -21.67 3.96 15.00
C SER A 301 -21.01 2.93 15.93
N HIS A 302 -21.74 1.86 16.30
CA HIS A 302 -21.19 0.76 17.10
C HIS A 302 -20.08 0.01 16.37
N GLU A 303 -20.25 -0.27 15.08
CA GLU A 303 -19.22 -0.90 14.26
C GLU A 303 -17.92 -0.08 14.25
N ASN A 304 -18.02 1.23 14.02
CA ASN A 304 -16.87 2.13 14.03
C ASN A 304 -16.22 2.21 15.42
N GLN A 305 -17.03 2.21 16.50
CA GLN A 305 -16.54 2.21 17.87
C GLN A 305 -15.73 0.93 18.19
N LEU A 306 -16.18 -0.24 17.77
CA LEU A 306 -15.43 -1.50 17.94
C LEU A 306 -14.05 -1.45 17.28
N VAL A 307 -13.96 -0.88 16.08
CA VAL A 307 -12.67 -0.71 15.38
C VAL A 307 -11.76 0.24 16.15
N ARG A 308 -12.28 1.41 16.59
CA ARG A 308 -11.53 2.39 17.40
C ARG A 308 -10.97 1.75 18.67
N GLU A 309 -11.84 1.09 19.44
CA GLU A 309 -11.44 0.47 20.72
C GLU A 309 -10.36 -0.59 20.54
N HIS A 310 -10.49 -1.41 19.50
CA HIS A 310 -9.49 -2.43 19.20
C HIS A 310 -8.12 -1.78 18.88
N ILE A 311 -8.08 -0.77 18.02
CA ILE A 311 -6.85 -0.09 17.65
C ILE A 311 -6.21 0.58 18.87
N VAL A 312 -6.99 1.30 19.69
CA VAL A 312 -6.51 1.93 20.92
C VAL A 312 -5.92 0.89 21.87
N LYS A 313 -6.65 -0.22 22.11
CA LYS A 313 -6.20 -1.33 22.95
C LYS A 313 -4.90 -1.96 22.43
N ALA A 314 -4.78 -2.16 21.11
CA ALA A 314 -3.59 -2.74 20.49
C ALA A 314 -2.36 -1.83 20.60
N LEU A 315 -2.54 -0.51 20.50
CA LEU A 315 -1.47 0.48 20.58
C LEU A 315 -1.03 0.83 22.02
N THR A 316 -1.91 0.70 23.00
CA THR A 316 -1.65 1.09 24.40
C THR A 316 -0.35 0.47 24.97
N PRO A 317 -0.06 -0.84 24.83
CA PRO A 317 1.18 -1.42 25.36
C PRO A 317 2.44 -0.92 24.64
N LEU A 318 2.32 -0.47 23.38
CA LEU A 318 3.40 0.00 22.53
C LEU A 318 3.65 1.51 22.67
N SER A 319 2.77 2.23 23.34
CA SER A 319 2.76 3.70 23.35
C SER A 319 2.90 4.28 24.76
N ARG A 320 3.38 5.52 24.86
CA ARG A 320 3.33 6.36 26.06
C ARG A 320 1.99 7.04 26.15
N TYR A 321 1.41 7.39 25.00
CA TYR A 321 0.12 8.04 24.88
C TYR A 321 -0.60 7.54 23.64
N VAL A 322 -1.92 7.35 23.75
CA VAL A 322 -2.83 7.06 22.63
C VAL A 322 -4.04 7.98 22.78
N GLY A 323 -4.27 8.83 21.81
CA GLY A 323 -5.46 9.68 21.69
C GLY A 323 -6.29 9.27 20.48
N ALA A 324 -7.60 9.26 20.64
CA ALA A 324 -8.54 8.93 19.58
C ALA A 324 -9.78 9.81 19.66
N ASP A 325 -10.30 10.21 18.49
CA ASP A 325 -11.53 11.02 18.45
C ASP A 325 -12.70 10.28 19.14
N GLU A 326 -13.42 10.97 19.99
CA GLU A 326 -14.58 10.43 20.70
C GLU A 326 -15.82 10.34 19.80
N THR A 327 -16.01 11.31 18.91
CA THR A 327 -17.10 11.37 17.96
C THR A 327 -16.59 11.12 16.53
N PRO A 328 -17.31 10.33 15.73
CA PRO A 328 -16.93 10.14 14.34
C PRO A 328 -17.22 11.39 13.49
N THR A 329 -16.45 11.57 12.45
CA THR A 329 -16.69 12.51 11.36
C THR A 329 -17.02 11.76 10.08
N ILE A 330 -17.51 12.48 9.06
CA ILE A 330 -17.78 11.90 7.75
C ILE A 330 -16.55 12.00 6.86
N PHE A 331 -16.12 10.87 6.32
CA PHE A 331 -15.07 10.79 5.32
C PHE A 331 -15.68 10.50 3.94
N LYS A 332 -15.68 11.51 3.08
CA LYS A 332 -16.32 11.46 1.76
C LYS A 332 -15.37 10.94 0.68
N LEU A 333 -15.79 9.89 -0.03
CA LEU A 333 -15.21 9.42 -1.28
C LEU A 333 -16.11 9.82 -2.45
N ASN A 334 -15.80 9.33 -3.66
CA ASN A 334 -16.59 9.73 -4.84
C ASN A 334 -18.03 9.19 -4.83
N HIS A 335 -18.21 7.92 -4.46
CA HIS A 335 -19.50 7.23 -4.53
C HIS A 335 -20.07 6.80 -3.18
N ILE A 336 -19.22 6.79 -2.16
CA ILE A 336 -19.58 6.37 -0.81
C ILE A 336 -18.96 7.32 0.22
N GLN A 337 -19.48 7.26 1.44
CA GLN A 337 -18.94 7.99 2.59
C GLN A 337 -18.93 7.08 3.82
N HIS A 338 -17.95 7.32 4.68
CA HIS A 338 -17.67 6.48 5.84
C HIS A 338 -17.70 7.29 7.14
N LEU A 339 -17.95 6.60 8.26
CA LEU A 339 -17.58 7.14 9.56
C LEU A 339 -16.08 6.99 9.76
N HIS A 340 -15.45 8.06 10.25
CA HIS A 340 -14.01 8.17 10.44
C HIS A 340 -13.70 8.73 11.82
N ARG A 341 -12.73 8.12 12.51
CA ARG A 341 -12.10 8.66 13.73
C ARG A 341 -10.58 8.62 13.58
N SER A 342 -9.93 9.75 13.82
CA SER A 342 -8.47 9.81 13.86
C SER A 342 -7.93 9.22 15.15
N ILE A 343 -6.81 8.51 15.06
CA ILE A 343 -6.10 7.95 16.19
C ILE A 343 -4.62 8.33 16.07
N ARG A 344 -4.08 8.86 17.16
CA ARG A 344 -2.66 9.26 17.25
C ARG A 344 -2.02 8.57 18.44
N ALA A 345 -0.77 8.17 18.30
CA ALA A 345 -0.03 7.57 19.39
C ALA A 345 1.41 8.11 19.44
N GLU A 346 1.93 8.26 20.65
CA GLU A 346 3.36 8.45 20.92
C GLU A 346 3.96 7.13 21.33
N LEU A 347 4.73 6.52 20.46
CA LEU A 347 5.34 5.20 20.68
C LEU A 347 6.44 5.26 21.75
N ARG A 348 6.60 4.19 22.50
CA ARG A 348 7.73 3.98 23.39
C ARG A 348 9.03 3.85 22.59
N HIS A 349 10.15 4.24 23.20
CA HIS A 349 11.45 4.00 22.60
C HIS A 349 11.67 2.49 22.35
N GLY A 350 12.28 2.16 21.22
CA GLY A 350 12.60 0.77 20.87
C GLY A 350 11.48 -0.01 20.20
N VAL A 351 10.25 0.53 20.12
CA VAL A 351 9.16 -0.11 19.36
C VAL A 351 9.55 -0.21 17.88
N LYS A 352 9.48 -1.43 17.35
CA LYS A 352 9.82 -1.76 15.96
C LYS A 352 8.56 -1.78 15.09
N ASP A 353 8.72 -1.56 13.77
CA ASP A 353 7.58 -1.53 12.86
C ASP A 353 6.87 -2.88 12.74
N PHE A 354 7.59 -3.99 12.83
CA PHE A 354 6.97 -5.32 12.82
C PHE A 354 6.00 -5.52 13.99
N GLN A 355 6.27 -4.95 15.17
CA GLN A 355 5.37 -5.01 16.33
C GLN A 355 4.08 -4.25 16.07
N LEU A 356 4.15 -3.13 15.34
CA LEU A 356 2.97 -2.39 14.91
C LEU A 356 2.14 -3.18 13.89
N LEU A 357 2.81 -3.84 12.95
CA LEU A 357 2.16 -4.71 11.99
C LEU A 357 1.46 -5.90 12.68
N GLN A 358 2.12 -6.55 13.64
CA GLN A 358 1.53 -7.62 14.46
C GLN A 358 0.29 -7.15 15.23
N ALA A 359 0.38 -5.97 15.86
CA ALA A 359 -0.70 -5.43 16.66
C ALA A 359 -1.92 -5.05 15.82
N LEU A 360 -1.71 -4.48 14.62
CA LEU A 360 -2.74 -3.84 13.83
C LEU A 360 -3.24 -4.65 12.63
N HIS A 361 -2.45 -5.56 12.06
CA HIS A 361 -2.84 -6.26 10.83
C HIS A 361 -3.35 -7.68 11.07
N PRO A 362 -4.53 -8.04 10.53
CA PRO A 362 -5.54 -7.13 9.99
C PRO A 362 -6.34 -6.41 11.09
N THR A 363 -6.80 -5.19 10.81
CA THR A 363 -7.73 -4.48 11.71
C THR A 363 -9.11 -5.11 11.65
N PRO A 364 -9.98 -4.87 12.67
CA PRO A 364 -11.37 -5.32 12.60
C PRO A 364 -12.20 -4.68 11.48
N ALA A 365 -11.73 -3.58 10.90
CA ALA A 365 -12.39 -2.95 9.75
C ALA A 365 -12.42 -3.87 8.52
N VAL A 366 -11.37 -4.71 8.33
CA VAL A 366 -11.25 -5.62 7.18
C VAL A 366 -11.27 -7.11 7.56
N GLY A 367 -11.10 -7.46 8.84
CA GLY A 367 -11.07 -8.84 9.32
C GLY A 367 -12.28 -9.19 10.19
N GLY A 368 -12.25 -8.76 11.43
CA GLY A 368 -13.33 -8.99 12.41
C GLY A 368 -12.82 -9.04 13.84
N LEU A 369 -13.74 -9.30 14.76
CA LEU A 369 -13.52 -9.41 16.20
C LEU A 369 -14.24 -10.61 16.80
N PRO A 370 -13.61 -11.37 17.72
CA PRO A 370 -12.16 -11.41 17.96
C PRO A 370 -11.40 -11.83 16.71
N ARG A 371 -10.16 -11.32 16.53
CA ARG A 371 -9.36 -11.55 15.30
C ARG A 371 -9.23 -13.04 14.95
N GLU A 372 -8.85 -13.87 15.91
CA GLU A 372 -8.61 -15.31 15.69
C GLU A 372 -9.91 -16.04 15.27
N SER A 373 -11.02 -15.77 15.94
CA SER A 373 -12.33 -16.36 15.61
C SER A 373 -12.79 -15.94 14.22
N ALA A 374 -12.63 -14.67 13.87
CA ALA A 374 -13.01 -14.15 12.57
C ALA A 374 -12.15 -14.76 11.44
N ILE A 375 -10.81 -14.79 11.58
CA ILE A 375 -9.91 -15.40 10.59
C ILE A 375 -10.19 -16.91 10.46
N SER A 376 -10.35 -17.65 11.57
CA SER A 376 -10.69 -19.08 11.55
C SER A 376 -12.00 -19.34 10.79
N PHE A 377 -13.01 -18.50 10.99
CA PHE A 377 -14.25 -18.59 10.25
C PHE A 377 -14.06 -18.33 8.75
N LEU A 378 -13.30 -17.27 8.38
CA LEU A 378 -13.06 -16.90 6.99
C LEU A 378 -12.28 -17.99 6.22
N ARG A 379 -11.31 -18.67 6.86
CA ARG A 379 -10.53 -19.77 6.26
C ARG A 379 -11.37 -20.97 5.82
N GLN A 380 -12.49 -21.19 6.48
CA GLN A 380 -13.37 -22.35 6.23
C GLN A 380 -14.37 -22.10 5.09
N ARG A 381 -14.39 -20.94 4.48
CA ARG A 381 -15.43 -20.48 3.55
C ARG A 381 -14.89 -20.07 2.18
#